data_9215e380b4053c778096f108e4031c19
#
_entry.id   9215e380b4053c778096f108e4031c19
#
_cell.length_a   1.000
_cell.length_b   1.000
_cell.length_c   1.000
_cell.angle_alpha   90.00
_cell.angle_beta   90.00
_cell.angle_gamma   90.00
#
_symmetry.space_group_name_H-M   'P 1'
#
loop_
_entity.id
_entity.type
_entity.pdbx_description
1 polymer ?
#
loop_
_entity_poly.entity_id
_entity_poly.type
_entity_poly.pdbx_seq_one_letter_code
_entity_poly.pdbx_strand_id
1 'polypeptide(L)'
;GPLDQKPYFLLPAVPANPQRIVGGSAITVNQYPAITALLYSYLGVTTFNQACGGTIINDRSVLTAAHCPYGDSAVKWRARAGSTYAHSGGVVYSFSSIAIHPNYDPRTIDNDMAILRTDTRIIFNNVVQPASIAGLNYYVADNQVVWASGGSISEQLRHVQLWSINQAICRTRYASLGRNITDNMLCSGWLDVGGRDQCQGDSGGPLYHNGVLVGICSWGYGCANPQYPGVNTRVSRFTPWIQSNA
;
A
#
# COMPACT_ATOMS: atom_id res chain seq x y z
N GLY A 1 10.66 -28.68 35.28
CA GLY A 1 10.97 -27.28 35.08
C GLY A 1 9.73 -26.54 34.64
N PRO A 2 9.47 -25.30 35.11
CA PRO A 2 8.21 -24.60 34.83
C PRO A 2 8.19 -24.08 33.39
N LEU A 3 7.04 -24.21 32.76
CA LEU A 3 6.74 -23.71 31.43
C LEU A 3 6.71 -22.17 31.45
N ASP A 4 7.51 -21.56 30.60
CA ASP A 4 7.62 -20.13 30.37
C ASP A 4 6.30 -19.61 29.75
N GLN A 5 5.45 -19.03 30.58
CA GLN A 5 4.27 -18.31 30.13
C GLN A 5 4.69 -16.88 29.73
N LYS A 6 4.82 -16.64 28.42
CA LYS A 6 4.92 -15.28 27.89
C LYS A 6 3.63 -14.50 28.22
N PRO A 7 3.72 -13.28 28.74
CA PRO A 7 2.52 -12.50 29.02
C PRO A 7 1.85 -12.09 27.70
N TYR A 8 0.63 -12.58 27.50
CA TYR A 8 -0.27 -12.04 26.48
C TYR A 8 -0.68 -10.63 26.93
N PHE A 9 -0.11 -9.62 26.27
CA PHE A 9 -0.66 -8.29 26.37
C PHE A 9 -2.05 -8.31 25.71
N LEU A 10 -3.07 -8.22 26.53
CA LEU A 10 -4.43 -7.92 26.09
C LEU A 10 -4.43 -6.50 25.52
N LEU A 11 -4.34 -6.39 24.19
CA LEU A 11 -4.64 -5.16 23.48
C LEU A 11 -6.12 -4.83 23.73
N PRO A 12 -6.47 -3.55 23.99
CA PRO A 12 -7.88 -3.17 24.13
C PRO A 12 -8.65 -3.56 22.89
N ALA A 13 -9.86 -4.09 23.09
CA ALA A 13 -10.73 -4.54 22.00
C ALA A 13 -10.90 -3.43 20.96
N VAL A 14 -10.37 -3.67 19.76
CA VAL A 14 -10.63 -2.83 18.59
C VAL A 14 -12.11 -2.98 18.26
N PRO A 15 -12.87 -1.89 18.02
CA PRO A 15 -14.27 -2.00 17.61
C PRO A 15 -14.39 -2.93 16.39
N ALA A 16 -15.36 -3.81 16.40
CA ALA A 16 -15.63 -4.75 15.33
C ALA A 16 -16.15 -4.00 14.08
N ASN A 17 -15.27 -3.43 13.34
CA ASN A 17 -15.30 -3.09 11.91
C ASN A 17 -14.10 -2.17 11.56
N PRO A 18 -12.89 -2.69 11.38
CA PRO A 18 -11.80 -1.86 10.91
C PRO A 18 -12.04 -1.50 9.44
N GLN A 19 -12.57 -0.30 9.20
CA GLN A 19 -12.56 0.26 7.85
C GLN A 19 -11.10 0.46 7.45
N ARG A 20 -10.65 -0.16 6.35
CA ARG A 20 -9.26 -0.06 5.86
C ARG A 20 -8.91 1.38 5.56
N ILE A 21 -9.62 2.08 4.67
CA ILE A 21 -9.52 3.54 4.54
C ILE A 21 -10.38 4.18 5.62
N VAL A 22 -9.74 4.74 6.65
CA VAL A 22 -10.43 5.43 7.75
C VAL A 22 -10.79 6.85 7.34
N GLY A 23 -12.03 7.28 7.64
CA GLY A 23 -12.50 8.65 7.37
C GLY A 23 -12.61 9.01 5.89
N GLY A 24 -12.57 8.02 5.01
CA GLY A 24 -12.69 8.20 3.56
C GLY A 24 -14.09 7.99 3.03
N SER A 25 -14.25 8.20 1.73
CA SER A 25 -15.50 8.04 0.97
C SER A 25 -15.42 6.87 0.00
N ALA A 26 -16.57 6.22 -0.24
CA ALA A 26 -16.71 5.23 -1.29
C ALA A 26 -16.58 5.89 -2.67
N ILE A 27 -15.88 5.25 -3.57
CA ILE A 27 -15.62 5.73 -4.93
C ILE A 27 -15.74 4.58 -5.93
N THR A 28 -15.63 4.92 -7.21
CA THR A 28 -15.56 3.94 -8.30
C THR A 28 -14.16 3.89 -8.92
N VAL A 29 -13.84 2.79 -9.57
CA VAL A 29 -12.53 2.55 -10.19
C VAL A 29 -12.17 3.59 -11.27
N ASN A 30 -13.16 4.26 -11.85
CA ASN A 30 -12.96 5.32 -12.84
C ASN A 30 -12.07 6.47 -12.32
N GLN A 31 -12.08 6.73 -11.01
CA GLN A 31 -11.27 7.78 -10.40
C GLN A 31 -9.80 7.36 -10.24
N TYR A 32 -9.55 6.05 -10.14
CA TYR A 32 -8.20 5.49 -9.96
C TYR A 32 -8.00 4.25 -10.86
N PRO A 33 -7.95 4.40 -12.19
CA PRO A 33 -7.92 3.27 -13.13
C PRO A 33 -6.64 2.42 -13.06
N ALA A 34 -5.63 2.88 -12.34
CA ALA A 34 -4.40 2.11 -12.13
C ALA A 34 -4.45 1.20 -10.89
N ILE A 35 -5.47 1.35 -10.03
CA ILE A 35 -5.54 0.55 -8.80
C ILE A 35 -5.86 -0.91 -9.08
N THR A 36 -5.26 -1.81 -8.30
CA THR A 36 -5.58 -3.24 -8.29
C THR A 36 -5.82 -3.73 -6.87
N ALA A 37 -6.76 -4.66 -6.71
CA ALA A 37 -6.82 -5.49 -5.52
C ALA A 37 -5.85 -6.67 -5.71
N LEU A 38 -4.90 -6.82 -4.79
CA LEU A 38 -4.02 -7.98 -4.75
C LEU A 38 -4.66 -9.06 -3.87
N LEU A 39 -4.94 -10.19 -4.51
CA LEU A 39 -5.64 -11.31 -3.93
C LEU A 39 -4.64 -12.41 -3.62
N TYR A 40 -4.72 -12.95 -2.41
CA TYR A 40 -3.83 -13.99 -1.91
C TYR A 40 -4.59 -15.31 -1.66
N SER A 41 -3.95 -16.43 -1.99
CA SER A 41 -4.36 -17.77 -1.64
C SER A 41 -3.21 -18.54 -1.02
N TYR A 42 -3.41 -19.09 0.16
CA TYR A 42 -2.39 -19.87 0.86
C TYR A 42 -1.90 -21.06 0.03
N LEU A 43 -2.80 -21.75 -0.65
CA LEU A 43 -2.47 -22.91 -1.48
C LEU A 43 -2.19 -22.54 -2.95
N GLY A 44 -2.48 -21.29 -3.38
CA GLY A 44 -2.28 -20.83 -4.76
C GLY A 44 -3.26 -21.43 -5.79
N VAL A 45 -4.27 -22.17 -5.38
CA VAL A 45 -5.16 -22.89 -6.31
C VAL A 45 -6.65 -22.58 -6.10
N THR A 46 -7.06 -22.23 -4.90
CA THR A 46 -8.47 -21.96 -4.56
C THR A 46 -8.58 -20.75 -3.65
N THR A 47 -9.75 -20.13 -3.64
CA THR A 47 -10.13 -19.06 -2.70
C THR A 47 -9.05 -17.98 -2.54
N PHE A 48 -9.07 -17.00 -3.44
CA PHE A 48 -8.23 -15.81 -3.38
C PHE A 48 -8.98 -14.68 -2.68
N ASN A 49 -8.42 -14.19 -1.57
CA ASN A 49 -8.98 -13.08 -0.82
C ASN A 49 -8.06 -11.86 -0.89
N GLN A 50 -8.64 -10.67 -0.86
CA GLN A 50 -7.83 -9.46 -0.85
C GLN A 50 -6.95 -9.39 0.39
N ALA A 51 -5.65 -9.22 0.16
CA ALA A 51 -4.64 -9.07 1.20
C ALA A 51 -3.94 -7.70 1.13
N CYS A 52 -3.72 -7.20 -0.09
CA CYS A 52 -3.00 -5.96 -0.35
C CYS A 52 -3.64 -5.18 -1.50
N GLY A 53 -3.17 -3.96 -1.70
CA GLY A 53 -3.39 -3.16 -2.89
C GLY A 53 -2.17 -3.17 -3.81
N GLY A 54 -2.35 -2.70 -5.04
CA GLY A 54 -1.27 -2.52 -6.00
C GLY A 54 -1.63 -1.47 -7.02
N THR A 55 -0.64 -1.04 -7.80
CA THR A 55 -0.79 -0.02 -8.83
C THR A 55 -0.20 -0.50 -10.14
N ILE A 56 -0.99 -0.52 -11.20
CA ILE A 56 -0.51 -0.81 -12.56
C ILE A 56 0.45 0.30 -12.97
N ILE A 57 1.66 -0.06 -13.41
CA ILE A 57 2.68 0.89 -13.86
C ILE A 57 3.04 0.72 -15.35
N ASN A 58 2.73 -0.41 -15.95
CA ASN A 58 2.77 -0.69 -17.39
C ASN A 58 1.88 -1.89 -17.72
N ASP A 59 1.91 -2.37 -18.98
CA ASP A 59 1.07 -3.47 -19.45
C ASP A 59 1.46 -4.87 -18.89
N ARG A 60 2.46 -4.94 -18.03
CA ARG A 60 2.95 -6.20 -17.42
C ARG A 60 3.24 -6.13 -15.95
N SER A 61 3.23 -4.93 -15.35
CA SER A 61 3.79 -4.75 -14.01
C SER A 61 2.82 -4.04 -13.07
N VAL A 62 2.68 -4.61 -11.89
CA VAL A 62 1.95 -4.04 -10.74
C VAL A 62 2.94 -3.74 -9.64
N LEU A 63 3.00 -2.49 -9.21
CA LEU A 63 3.82 -2.02 -8.10
C LEU A 63 3.06 -2.19 -6.79
N THR A 64 3.73 -2.67 -5.75
CA THR A 64 3.17 -2.88 -4.41
C THR A 64 4.24 -2.79 -3.32
N ALA A 65 3.88 -2.98 -2.06
CA ALA A 65 4.82 -3.11 -0.94
C ALA A 65 5.48 -4.49 -0.94
N ALA A 66 6.77 -4.56 -0.62
CA ALA A 66 7.52 -5.81 -0.54
C ALA A 66 6.96 -6.75 0.53
N HIS A 67 6.53 -6.20 1.69
CA HIS A 67 6.01 -7.01 2.78
C HIS A 67 4.76 -7.82 2.42
N CYS A 68 4.04 -7.44 1.35
CA CYS A 68 2.89 -8.19 0.87
C CYS A 68 3.30 -9.57 0.34
N PRO A 69 4.12 -9.69 -0.73
CA PRO A 69 4.47 -10.97 -1.31
C PRO A 69 5.78 -11.57 -0.76
N TYR A 70 6.43 -10.96 0.23
CA TYR A 70 7.73 -11.40 0.73
C TYR A 70 7.70 -12.85 1.22
N GLY A 71 8.55 -13.67 0.66
CA GLY A 71 8.64 -15.11 0.98
C GLY A 71 7.62 -15.99 0.25
N ASP A 72 6.76 -15.41 -0.57
CA ASP A 72 5.76 -16.15 -1.34
C ASP A 72 6.21 -16.44 -2.78
N SER A 73 5.60 -17.45 -3.38
CA SER A 73 5.67 -17.68 -4.82
C SER A 73 4.55 -16.92 -5.54
N ALA A 74 4.80 -16.56 -6.81
CA ALA A 74 3.87 -15.79 -7.62
C ALA A 74 2.49 -16.46 -7.79
N VAL A 75 2.43 -17.79 -7.79
CA VAL A 75 1.19 -18.57 -7.95
C VAL A 75 0.16 -18.30 -6.86
N LYS A 76 0.60 -17.82 -5.69
CA LYS A 76 -0.28 -17.50 -4.56
C LYS A 76 -1.00 -16.15 -4.72
N TRP A 77 -0.61 -15.36 -5.69
CA TRP A 77 -1.09 -14.00 -5.87
C TRP A 77 -1.83 -13.80 -7.19
N ARG A 78 -2.84 -12.92 -7.17
CA ARG A 78 -3.58 -12.45 -8.33
C ARG A 78 -3.81 -10.95 -8.22
N ALA A 79 -3.94 -10.26 -9.36
CA ALA A 79 -4.39 -8.88 -9.39
C ALA A 79 -5.77 -8.80 -10.02
N ARG A 80 -6.71 -8.14 -9.36
CA ARG A 80 -7.97 -7.72 -9.96
C ARG A 80 -7.88 -6.27 -10.36
N ALA A 81 -8.04 -6.00 -11.65
CA ALA A 81 -8.01 -4.65 -12.25
C ALA A 81 -9.37 -4.29 -12.85
N GLY A 82 -9.66 -2.99 -12.94
CA GLY A 82 -10.88 -2.50 -13.58
C GLY A 82 -12.17 -2.79 -12.81
N SER A 83 -12.09 -2.97 -11.51
CA SER A 83 -13.27 -3.18 -10.65
C SER A 83 -13.29 -2.23 -9.47
N THR A 84 -14.48 -1.76 -9.15
CA THR A 84 -14.78 -1.04 -7.90
C THR A 84 -14.81 -1.99 -6.70
N TYR A 85 -14.94 -3.29 -6.94
CA TYR A 85 -15.09 -4.32 -5.90
C TYR A 85 -13.90 -5.28 -5.91
N ALA A 86 -13.43 -5.63 -4.73
CA ALA A 86 -12.26 -6.51 -4.60
C ALA A 86 -12.52 -7.95 -5.04
N HIS A 87 -13.74 -8.45 -4.88
CA HIS A 87 -14.07 -9.86 -5.11
C HIS A 87 -14.97 -10.12 -6.33
N SER A 88 -15.37 -9.06 -7.07
CA SER A 88 -16.23 -9.20 -8.24
C SER A 88 -15.88 -8.20 -9.35
N GLY A 89 -16.29 -8.48 -10.56
CA GLY A 89 -16.06 -7.62 -11.72
C GLY A 89 -14.60 -7.52 -12.16
N GLY A 90 -14.35 -6.66 -13.15
CA GLY A 90 -13.03 -6.45 -13.71
C GLY A 90 -12.40 -7.69 -14.33
N VAL A 91 -11.07 -7.69 -14.43
CA VAL A 91 -10.26 -8.80 -14.95
C VAL A 91 -9.26 -9.24 -13.89
N VAL A 92 -9.10 -10.54 -13.70
CA VAL A 92 -8.13 -11.12 -12.77
C VAL A 92 -6.92 -11.62 -13.56
N TYR A 93 -5.74 -11.12 -13.19
CA TYR A 93 -4.45 -11.49 -13.77
C TYR A 93 -3.66 -12.38 -12.81
N SER A 94 -3.04 -13.43 -13.32
CA SER A 94 -2.02 -14.23 -12.62
C SER A 94 -0.66 -13.58 -12.76
N PHE A 95 0.27 -13.94 -11.88
CA PHE A 95 1.63 -13.45 -11.92
C PHE A 95 2.63 -14.55 -12.27
N SER A 96 3.59 -14.20 -13.13
CA SER A 96 4.71 -15.06 -13.53
C SER A 96 5.91 -14.91 -12.58
N SER A 97 6.10 -13.73 -12.00
CA SER A 97 7.23 -13.47 -11.11
C SER A 97 6.95 -12.34 -10.11
N ILE A 98 7.75 -12.34 -9.04
CA ILE A 98 7.79 -11.32 -8.00
C ILE A 98 9.23 -10.81 -7.92
N ALA A 99 9.42 -9.50 -8.07
CA ALA A 99 10.70 -8.82 -7.83
C ALA A 99 10.57 -8.02 -6.54
N ILE A 100 11.22 -8.49 -5.48
CA ILE A 100 11.37 -7.75 -4.22
C ILE A 100 12.57 -6.81 -4.35
N HIS A 101 12.46 -5.58 -3.83
CA HIS A 101 13.61 -4.69 -3.80
C HIS A 101 14.77 -5.35 -3.04
N PRO A 102 16.00 -5.39 -3.59
CA PRO A 102 17.09 -6.18 -3.03
C PRO A 102 17.52 -5.75 -1.62
N ASN A 103 17.27 -4.50 -1.25
CA ASN A 103 17.58 -3.96 0.08
C ASN A 103 16.37 -3.94 1.02
N TYR A 104 15.27 -4.62 0.69
CA TYR A 104 14.14 -4.72 1.61
C TYR A 104 14.56 -5.40 2.92
N ASP A 105 14.32 -4.73 4.04
CA ASP A 105 14.57 -5.28 5.38
C ASP A 105 13.23 -5.52 6.12
N PRO A 106 12.81 -6.77 6.31
CA PRO A 106 11.53 -7.07 6.96
C PRO A 106 11.48 -6.70 8.46
N ARG A 107 12.62 -6.40 9.08
CA ARG A 107 12.65 -5.99 10.51
C ARG A 107 12.36 -4.51 10.68
N THR A 108 12.89 -3.70 9.78
CA THR A 108 12.73 -2.23 9.79
C THR A 108 11.64 -1.76 8.84
N ILE A 109 11.23 -2.61 7.90
CA ILE A 109 10.31 -2.34 6.79
C ILE A 109 10.85 -1.20 5.91
N ASP A 110 12.18 -1.08 5.82
CA ASP A 110 12.82 -0.16 4.89
C ASP A 110 12.93 -0.77 3.50
N ASN A 111 12.95 0.05 2.47
CA ASN A 111 12.91 -0.35 1.06
C ASN A 111 11.71 -1.28 0.73
N ASP A 112 10.56 -0.99 1.30
CA ASP A 112 9.36 -1.80 1.20
C ASP A 112 8.67 -1.61 -0.16
N MET A 113 9.23 -2.20 -1.20
CA MET A 113 8.75 -2.12 -2.58
C MET A 113 8.95 -3.43 -3.33
N ALA A 114 7.95 -3.81 -4.11
CA ALA A 114 7.97 -4.98 -4.98
C ALA A 114 7.25 -4.71 -6.30
N ILE A 115 7.65 -5.43 -7.33
CA ILE A 115 6.97 -5.48 -8.63
C ILE A 115 6.50 -6.91 -8.88
N LEU A 116 5.23 -7.07 -9.20
CA LEU A 116 4.63 -8.33 -9.63
C LEU A 116 4.37 -8.27 -11.13
N ARG A 117 4.96 -9.19 -11.89
CA ARG A 117 4.77 -9.27 -13.35
C ARG A 117 3.65 -10.24 -13.70
N THR A 118 2.69 -9.77 -14.49
CA THR A 118 1.57 -10.59 -14.94
C THR A 118 1.98 -11.61 -16.01
N ASP A 119 1.30 -12.76 -16.04
CA ASP A 119 1.50 -13.80 -17.05
C ASP A 119 1.13 -13.33 -18.43
N THR A 120 0.08 -12.51 -18.52
CA THR A 120 -0.45 -11.95 -19.76
C THR A 120 -0.43 -10.43 -19.72
N ARG A 121 -0.51 -9.78 -20.86
CA ARG A 121 -0.60 -8.32 -20.91
C ARG A 121 -1.89 -7.83 -20.29
N ILE A 122 -1.78 -6.76 -19.50
CA ILE A 122 -2.91 -5.99 -19.00
C ILE A 122 -3.48 -5.18 -20.16
N ILE A 123 -4.76 -5.38 -20.45
CA ILE A 123 -5.43 -4.65 -21.52
C ILE A 123 -6.00 -3.35 -20.97
N PHE A 124 -5.49 -2.23 -21.46
CA PHE A 124 -5.92 -0.91 -21.05
C PHE A 124 -7.28 -0.53 -21.66
N ASN A 125 -8.08 0.17 -20.89
CA ASN A 125 -9.39 0.71 -21.26
C ASN A 125 -9.73 1.89 -20.31
N ASN A 126 -11.00 2.35 -20.29
CA ASN A 126 -11.41 3.53 -19.49
C ASN A 126 -11.23 3.34 -17.99
N VAL A 127 -11.16 2.09 -17.49
CA VAL A 127 -11.09 1.75 -16.06
C VAL A 127 -9.82 0.98 -15.69
N VAL A 128 -8.94 0.75 -16.67
CA VAL A 128 -7.64 0.08 -16.50
C VAL A 128 -6.59 0.89 -17.25
N GLN A 129 -5.75 1.62 -16.51
CA GLN A 129 -4.70 2.48 -17.06
C GLN A 129 -3.45 2.41 -16.18
N PRO A 130 -2.24 2.61 -16.72
CA PRO A 130 -1.05 2.73 -15.91
C PRO A 130 -1.01 4.07 -15.17
N ALA A 131 -0.45 4.10 -13.97
CA ALA A 131 -0.20 5.32 -13.22
C ALA A 131 1.05 6.04 -13.72
N SER A 132 1.03 7.37 -13.66
CA SER A 132 2.25 8.17 -13.70
C SER A 132 2.97 8.04 -12.36
N ILE A 133 4.23 7.61 -12.37
CA ILE A 133 5.04 7.46 -11.17
C ILE A 133 5.96 8.67 -10.96
N ALA A 134 6.21 9.04 -9.71
CA ALA A 134 7.14 10.10 -9.35
C ALA A 134 8.54 9.82 -9.90
N GLY A 135 9.08 10.77 -10.62
CA GLY A 135 10.48 10.73 -11.07
C GLY A 135 11.46 10.97 -9.92
N LEU A 136 12.75 10.75 -10.17
CA LEU A 136 13.82 10.86 -9.17
C LEU A 136 13.85 12.21 -8.45
N ASN A 137 13.51 13.30 -9.14
CA ASN A 137 13.51 14.66 -8.60
C ASN A 137 12.12 15.14 -8.18
N TYR A 138 11.13 14.27 -8.17
CA TYR A 138 9.78 14.66 -7.74
C TYR A 138 9.77 14.87 -6.23
N TYR A 139 9.45 16.07 -5.81
CA TYR A 139 9.41 16.46 -4.40
C TYR A 139 7.98 16.78 -3.98
N VAL A 140 7.53 16.16 -2.89
CA VAL A 140 6.28 16.52 -2.22
C VAL A 140 6.64 17.41 -1.04
N ALA A 141 6.27 18.68 -1.13
CA ALA A 141 6.50 19.62 -0.03
C ALA A 141 5.66 19.24 1.20
N ASP A 142 5.95 19.86 2.33
CA ASP A 142 5.18 19.64 3.57
C ASP A 142 3.74 20.16 3.42
N ASN A 143 2.81 19.52 4.12
CA ASN A 143 1.39 19.89 4.16
C ASN A 143 0.70 19.95 2.77
N GLN A 144 1.20 19.19 1.80
CA GLN A 144 0.54 19.02 0.52
C GLN A 144 -0.61 18.03 0.64
N VAL A 145 -1.70 18.28 -0.06
CA VAL A 145 -2.80 17.34 -0.20
C VAL A 145 -2.34 16.12 -0.96
N VAL A 146 -2.51 14.95 -0.37
CA VAL A 146 -2.29 13.65 -1.00
C VAL A 146 -3.54 12.79 -0.86
N TRP A 147 -3.74 11.89 -1.80
CA TRP A 147 -4.90 11.00 -1.82
C TRP A 147 -4.45 9.54 -1.73
N ALA A 148 -4.93 8.87 -0.70
CA ALA A 148 -4.78 7.43 -0.58
C ALA A 148 -6.03 6.73 -1.08
N SER A 149 -5.87 5.64 -1.82
CA SER A 149 -6.98 4.81 -2.26
C SER A 149 -6.68 3.34 -1.99
N GLY A 150 -7.72 2.62 -1.59
CA GLY A 150 -7.62 1.21 -1.27
C GLY A 150 -9.00 0.55 -1.28
N GLY A 151 -8.99 -0.76 -1.40
CA GLY A 151 -10.21 -1.55 -1.29
C GLY A 151 -10.13 -2.40 -0.04
N SER A 152 -11.19 -2.44 0.69
CA SER A 152 -11.21 -2.91 2.05
C SER A 152 -12.09 -4.13 2.27
N ILE A 153 -12.21 -4.54 3.52
CA ILE A 153 -13.25 -5.41 4.07
C ILE A 153 -14.67 -4.99 3.63
N SER A 154 -14.88 -3.72 3.25
CA SER A 154 -16.15 -3.22 2.69
C SER A 154 -16.38 -3.58 1.22
N GLU A 155 -15.60 -4.47 0.61
CA GLU A 155 -15.65 -4.84 -0.80
C GLU A 155 -15.49 -3.67 -1.80
N GLN A 156 -15.98 -2.49 -1.49
CA GLN A 156 -15.99 -1.32 -2.37
C GLN A 156 -14.75 -0.45 -2.17
N LEU A 157 -14.18 0.00 -3.30
CA LEU A 157 -13.06 0.94 -3.34
C LEU A 157 -13.40 2.24 -2.59
N ARG A 158 -12.44 2.73 -1.83
CA ARG A 158 -12.53 3.99 -1.06
C ARG A 158 -11.30 4.83 -1.31
N HIS A 159 -11.40 6.13 -1.05
CA HIS A 159 -10.27 7.03 -0.96
C HIS A 159 -10.37 7.97 0.24
N VAL A 160 -9.25 8.54 0.63
CA VAL A 160 -9.18 9.54 1.70
C VAL A 160 -8.17 10.61 1.37
N GLN A 161 -8.52 11.85 1.67
CA GLN A 161 -7.61 12.98 1.63
C GLN A 161 -6.76 13.01 2.89
N LEU A 162 -5.45 13.06 2.69
CA LEU A 162 -4.42 13.19 3.72
C LEU A 162 -3.51 14.37 3.38
N TRP A 163 -2.56 14.63 4.25
CA TRP A 163 -1.51 15.65 4.02
C TRP A 163 -0.15 15.01 4.19
N SER A 164 0.79 15.42 3.37
CA SER A 164 2.20 15.07 3.55
C SER A 164 2.73 15.70 4.85
N ILE A 165 3.49 14.92 5.61
CA ILE A 165 4.03 15.33 6.90
C ILE A 165 5.51 15.62 6.75
N ASN A 166 5.97 16.72 7.37
CA ASN A 166 7.38 17.05 7.43
C ASN A 166 8.21 15.87 7.92
N GLN A 167 9.29 15.58 7.20
CA GLN A 167 10.11 14.38 7.44
C GLN A 167 10.74 14.37 8.84
N ALA A 168 11.22 15.54 9.32
CA ALA A 168 11.84 15.64 10.65
C ALA A 168 10.80 15.45 11.77
N ILE A 169 9.61 16.00 11.61
CA ILE A 169 8.49 15.78 12.55
C ILE A 169 8.13 14.30 12.61
N CYS A 170 7.97 13.66 11.46
CA CYS A 170 7.66 12.22 11.41
C CYS A 170 8.74 11.38 12.11
N ARG A 171 10.03 11.66 11.84
CA ARG A 171 11.16 11.03 12.54
C ARG A 171 11.08 11.18 14.05
N THR A 172 10.84 12.39 14.54
CA THR A 172 10.74 12.68 15.97
C THR A 172 9.60 11.89 16.63
N ARG A 173 8.44 11.85 15.96
CA ARG A 173 7.28 11.09 16.47
C ARG A 173 7.62 9.61 16.61
N TYR A 174 8.13 8.99 15.57
CA TYR A 174 8.44 7.56 15.57
C TYR A 174 9.68 7.19 16.40
N ALA A 175 10.62 8.11 16.61
CA ALA A 175 11.77 7.91 17.51
C ALA A 175 11.34 7.62 18.94
N SER A 176 10.24 8.20 19.42
CA SER A 176 9.67 7.91 20.74
C SER A 176 9.23 6.45 20.92
N LEU A 177 8.97 5.74 19.80
CA LEU A 177 8.64 4.32 19.76
C LEU A 177 9.85 3.43 19.43
N GLY A 178 11.07 4.00 19.35
CA GLY A 178 12.27 3.27 18.89
C GLY A 178 12.23 2.85 17.42
N ARG A 179 11.41 3.54 16.61
CA ARG A 179 11.28 3.26 15.16
C ARG A 179 11.97 4.34 14.35
N ASN A 180 12.66 3.94 13.30
CA ASN A 180 13.39 4.86 12.42
C ASN A 180 12.59 5.15 11.15
N ILE A 181 12.46 6.43 10.80
CA ILE A 181 11.93 6.89 9.51
C ILE A 181 13.12 7.27 8.62
N THR A 182 13.33 6.50 7.56
CA THR A 182 14.42 6.71 6.59
C THR A 182 14.01 7.70 5.49
N ASP A 183 14.95 8.10 4.65
CA ASP A 183 14.67 8.93 3.46
C ASP A 183 13.84 8.18 2.40
N ASN A 184 13.80 6.85 2.47
CA ASN A 184 12.99 5.99 1.61
C ASN A 184 11.51 6.00 1.98
N MET A 185 11.14 6.67 3.06
CA MET A 185 9.79 6.72 3.59
C MET A 185 9.19 8.12 3.43
N LEU A 186 7.88 8.18 3.23
CA LEU A 186 7.06 9.38 3.11
C LEU A 186 5.89 9.28 4.09
N CYS A 187 5.81 10.17 5.04
CA CYS A 187 4.72 10.17 6.02
C CYS A 187 3.52 10.97 5.51
N SER A 188 2.33 10.46 5.76
CA SER A 188 1.08 11.12 5.45
C SER A 188 0.02 10.86 6.53
N GLY A 189 -0.89 11.81 6.70
CA GLY A 189 -1.95 11.68 7.70
C GLY A 189 -2.63 13.00 7.99
N TRP A 190 -3.37 13.04 9.08
CA TRP A 190 -3.93 14.26 9.64
C TRP A 190 -3.34 14.46 11.05
N LEU A 191 -2.10 14.96 11.08
CA LEU A 191 -1.29 15.07 12.28
C LEU A 191 -2.00 15.93 13.34
N ASP A 192 -1.92 15.48 14.59
CA ASP A 192 -2.54 16.09 15.78
C ASP A 192 -4.08 16.15 15.78
N VAL A 193 -4.73 15.65 14.72
CA VAL A 193 -6.19 15.56 14.59
C VAL A 193 -6.65 14.11 14.50
N GLY A 194 -6.04 13.31 13.61
CA GLY A 194 -6.42 11.92 13.42
C GLY A 194 -7.73 11.74 12.63
N GLY A 195 -8.27 10.54 12.67
CA GLY A 195 -9.56 10.21 12.06
C GLY A 195 -9.54 9.96 10.55
N ARG A 196 -8.37 10.09 9.89
CA ARG A 196 -8.17 9.78 8.46
C ARG A 196 -6.85 9.08 8.26
N ASP A 197 -6.87 7.94 7.58
CA ASP A 197 -5.65 7.19 7.27
C ASP A 197 -5.90 6.03 6.31
N GLN A 198 -4.81 5.48 5.78
CA GLN A 198 -4.72 4.11 5.28
C GLN A 198 -4.62 3.16 6.47
N CYS A 199 -5.13 1.95 6.32
CA CYS A 199 -5.13 0.96 7.40
C CYS A 199 -4.78 -0.44 6.89
N GLN A 200 -4.88 -1.42 7.77
CA GLN A 200 -4.58 -2.82 7.43
C GLN A 200 -5.35 -3.28 6.18
N GLY A 201 -4.60 -3.83 5.21
CA GLY A 201 -5.10 -4.29 3.92
C GLY A 201 -5.14 -3.23 2.82
N ASP A 202 -4.83 -1.96 3.14
CA ASP A 202 -4.46 -0.96 2.14
C ASP A 202 -2.96 -1.04 1.79
N SER A 203 -2.20 -1.87 2.50
CA SER A 203 -0.78 -2.17 2.25
C SER A 203 -0.51 -2.41 0.77
N GLY A 204 0.50 -1.75 0.22
CA GLY A 204 0.84 -1.81 -1.20
C GLY A 204 -0.04 -0.92 -2.10
N GLY A 205 -1.10 -0.35 -1.56
CA GLY A 205 -1.96 0.59 -2.28
C GLY A 205 -1.30 1.96 -2.50
N PRO A 206 -1.85 2.75 -3.45
CA PRO A 206 -1.24 3.99 -3.88
C PRO A 206 -1.52 5.17 -2.97
N LEU A 207 -0.52 6.08 -2.91
CA LEU A 207 -0.66 7.46 -2.44
C LEU A 207 -0.34 8.39 -3.60
N TYR A 208 -1.28 9.27 -3.95
CA TYR A 208 -1.16 10.20 -5.07
C TYR A 208 -0.98 11.64 -4.60
N HIS A 209 -0.12 12.38 -5.30
CA HIS A 209 -0.02 13.82 -5.24
C HIS A 209 -0.21 14.40 -6.65
N ASN A 210 -1.22 15.23 -6.86
CA ASN A 210 -1.56 15.81 -8.18
C ASN A 210 -1.64 14.76 -9.31
N GLY A 211 -2.25 13.61 -9.03
CA GLY A 211 -2.37 12.51 -9.99
C GLY A 211 -1.09 11.66 -10.21
N VAL A 212 0.01 11.99 -9.54
CA VAL A 212 1.28 11.26 -9.62
C VAL A 212 1.40 10.32 -8.42
N LEU A 213 1.78 9.07 -8.66
CA LEU A 213 2.05 8.08 -7.62
C LEU A 213 3.33 8.46 -6.88
N VAL A 214 3.22 8.91 -5.64
CA VAL A 214 4.34 9.37 -4.81
C VAL A 214 4.68 8.43 -3.66
N GLY A 215 3.72 7.60 -3.26
CA GLY A 215 3.90 6.67 -2.14
C GLY A 215 3.19 5.35 -2.34
N ILE A 216 3.68 4.34 -1.66
CA ILE A 216 3.08 3.01 -1.53
C ILE A 216 2.81 2.78 -0.04
N CYS A 217 1.57 2.49 0.33
CA CYS A 217 1.18 2.22 1.71
C CYS A 217 2.04 1.11 2.30
N SER A 218 2.75 1.39 3.38
CA SER A 218 3.76 0.49 3.93
C SER A 218 3.41 0.06 5.35
N TRP A 219 3.48 0.94 6.34
CA TRP A 219 3.25 0.60 7.74
C TRP A 219 2.79 1.81 8.56
N GLY A 220 2.51 1.61 9.84
CA GLY A 220 2.15 2.66 10.79
C GLY A 220 1.96 2.12 12.20
N TYR A 221 1.77 3.01 13.16
CA TYR A 221 1.42 2.69 14.54
C TYR A 221 -0.08 2.91 14.76
N GLY A 222 -0.85 1.86 14.59
CA GLY A 222 -2.31 1.93 14.52
C GLY A 222 -2.80 2.51 13.20
N CYS A 223 -4.04 2.96 13.16
CA CYS A 223 -4.63 3.64 12.01
C CYS A 223 -5.28 4.95 12.47
N ALA A 224 -5.16 5.99 11.65
CA ALA A 224 -5.71 7.32 11.93
C ALA A 224 -5.28 7.91 13.29
N ASN A 225 -4.09 7.55 13.74
CA ASN A 225 -3.55 8.03 14.99
C ASN A 225 -3.09 9.48 14.84
N PRO A 226 -3.53 10.41 15.71
CA PRO A 226 -3.15 11.81 15.59
C PRO A 226 -1.67 12.08 15.82
N GLN A 227 -0.97 11.22 16.56
CA GLN A 227 0.44 11.40 16.90
C GLN A 227 1.39 10.70 15.93
N TYR A 228 0.96 9.61 15.30
CA TYR A 228 1.77 8.75 14.45
C TYR A 228 1.15 8.63 13.06
N PRO A 229 1.61 9.44 12.09
CA PRO A 229 1.09 9.41 10.72
C PRO A 229 1.43 8.09 10.03
N GLY A 230 0.64 7.72 9.03
CA GLY A 230 0.93 6.57 8.18
C GLY A 230 2.26 6.73 7.44
N VAL A 231 2.98 5.63 7.26
CA VAL A 231 4.28 5.60 6.60
C VAL A 231 4.14 4.89 5.26
N ASN A 232 4.57 5.56 4.20
CA ASN A 232 4.57 5.06 2.83
C ASN A 232 6.00 4.89 2.33
N THR A 233 6.22 3.95 1.42
CA THR A 233 7.47 3.88 0.66
C THR A 233 7.51 5.05 -0.34
N ARG A 234 8.55 5.87 -0.31
CA ARG A 234 8.70 7.07 -1.15
C ARG A 234 9.10 6.67 -2.57
N VAL A 235 8.17 6.70 -3.52
CA VAL A 235 8.37 6.21 -4.90
C VAL A 235 9.56 6.86 -5.60
N SER A 236 9.77 8.17 -5.47
CA SER A 236 10.85 8.89 -6.14
C SER A 236 12.26 8.36 -5.83
N ARG A 237 12.46 7.72 -4.69
CA ARG A 237 13.74 7.08 -4.31
C ARG A 237 14.03 5.80 -5.08
N PHE A 238 13.00 5.19 -5.66
CA PHE A 238 13.06 3.88 -6.29
C PHE A 238 12.87 3.92 -7.82
N THR A 239 12.71 5.09 -8.40
CA THR A 239 12.43 5.25 -9.83
C THR A 239 13.43 4.50 -10.73
N PRO A 240 14.75 4.55 -10.51
CA PRO A 240 15.70 3.77 -11.32
C PRO A 240 15.50 2.25 -11.19
N TRP A 241 15.21 1.77 -9.97
CA TRP A 241 14.95 0.35 -9.75
C TRP A 241 13.63 -0.07 -10.40
N ILE A 242 12.59 0.74 -10.30
CA ILE A 242 11.30 0.49 -10.96
C ILE A 242 11.50 0.37 -12.47
N GLN A 243 12.20 1.32 -13.08
CA GLN A 243 12.45 1.33 -14.53
C GLN A 243 13.24 0.11 -15.01
N SER A 244 14.12 -0.43 -14.16
CA SER A 244 14.94 -1.60 -14.52
C SER A 244 14.25 -2.94 -14.29
N ASN A 245 13.14 -2.98 -13.53
CA ASN A 245 12.48 -4.22 -13.12
C ASN A 245 11.01 -4.32 -13.55
N ALA A 246 10.45 -3.25 -14.12
CA ALA A 246 9.05 -3.18 -14.54
C ALA A 246 8.81 -3.76 -15.95
#